data_db865a9f7b2af9fdd9070319a981058c
#
_entry.id   db865a9f7b2af9fdd9070319a981058c
#
_cell.length_a   1.000
_cell.length_b   1.000
_cell.length_c   1.000
_cell.angle_alpha   90.00
_cell.angle_beta   90.00
_cell.angle_gamma   90.00
#
_symmetry.space_group_name_H-M   'P 1'
#
loop_
_entity.id
_entity.type
_entity.pdbx_description
1 polymer ?
#
loop_
_entity_poly.entity_id
_entity_poly.type
_entity_poly.pdbx_seq_one_letter_code
_entity_poly.pdbx_strand_id
1 'polypeptide(L)'
;MNDEPVLWRSNEVAEILGGQSPFDWTATGVSIDSRTVRPGDLFIPLKGDNFNGQDFILDAFNRGAIAAVSEDKGKNLEGLPVLAVNDAYEALNKLALAARERCHAKIIGVTGSVGKTSIKDAIGKLLTAQGRTFYSPNSYNNHIGVPLSLAQIPIETEFAILELGMNHAGEIKLLSEMVKPDIAIISNIEPVHIEFFSSLEAIAMAKAEIFQGLKSDGVAILNRDNKYFDLLAELAFKSGASKVVGFGIHEDADLRLIEIKTSPTNSIITASINNKKFDYEVAIPG
;
A
#
# COMPACT_ATOMS: atom_id res chain seq x y z
N MET A 1 -21.09 -14.26 -15.92
CA MET A 1 -20.64 -12.86 -15.77
C MET A 1 -20.03 -12.81 -14.38
N ASN A 2 -18.72 -12.61 -14.28
CA ASN A 2 -18.10 -12.41 -12.96
C ASN A 2 -18.59 -11.04 -12.48
N ASP A 3 -19.42 -11.02 -11.45
CA ASP A 3 -19.80 -9.79 -10.76
C ASP A 3 -18.60 -9.30 -9.97
N GLU A 4 -17.62 -8.68 -10.65
CA GLU A 4 -16.59 -7.92 -9.94
C GLU A 4 -17.26 -6.75 -9.23
N PRO A 5 -16.93 -6.49 -7.96
CA PRO A 5 -17.59 -5.44 -7.20
C PRO A 5 -17.31 -4.07 -7.84
N VAL A 6 -18.34 -3.22 -7.90
CA VAL A 6 -18.20 -1.85 -8.39
C VAL A 6 -17.26 -1.08 -7.45
N LEU A 7 -16.17 -0.59 -8.02
CA LEU A 7 -15.18 0.19 -7.29
C LEU A 7 -15.49 1.70 -7.32
N TRP A 8 -15.86 2.21 -8.51
CA TRP A 8 -16.16 3.62 -8.74
C TRP A 8 -17.38 3.79 -9.64
N ARG A 9 -18.16 4.83 -9.39
CA ARG A 9 -19.27 5.28 -10.25
C ARG A 9 -18.92 6.62 -10.88
N SER A 10 -19.43 6.86 -12.08
CA SER A 10 -19.20 8.08 -12.85
C SER A 10 -19.52 9.36 -12.09
N ASN A 11 -20.67 9.41 -11.40
CA ASN A 11 -21.09 10.56 -10.62
C ASN A 11 -20.20 10.80 -9.40
N GLU A 12 -19.78 9.75 -8.70
CA GLU A 12 -18.86 9.81 -7.55
C GLU A 12 -17.50 10.36 -7.98
N VAL A 13 -16.92 9.80 -9.06
CA VAL A 13 -15.62 10.28 -9.58
C VAL A 13 -15.74 11.73 -10.05
N ALA A 14 -16.81 12.11 -10.72
CA ALA A 14 -17.04 13.48 -11.17
C ALA A 14 -17.10 14.46 -10.00
N GLU A 15 -17.81 14.11 -8.92
CA GLU A 15 -17.89 14.92 -7.69
C GLU A 15 -16.51 15.11 -7.05
N ILE A 16 -15.76 14.00 -6.85
CA ILE A 16 -14.42 14.01 -6.24
C ILE A 16 -13.44 14.88 -7.05
N LEU A 17 -13.51 14.80 -8.38
CA LEU A 17 -12.60 15.53 -9.27
C LEU A 17 -13.08 16.97 -9.58
N GLY A 18 -14.28 17.37 -9.12
CA GLY A 18 -14.84 18.70 -9.34
C GLY A 18 -15.30 18.94 -10.78
N GLY A 19 -15.73 17.88 -11.48
CA GLY A 19 -16.15 17.90 -12.87
C GLY A 19 -17.55 17.35 -13.09
N GLN A 20 -17.86 17.07 -14.36
CA GLN A 20 -19.08 16.37 -14.76
C GLN A 20 -18.69 15.17 -15.63
N SER A 21 -19.34 14.04 -15.42
CA SER A 21 -19.21 12.91 -16.33
C SER A 21 -20.27 13.01 -17.41
N PRO A 22 -19.88 13.05 -18.70
CA PRO A 22 -20.86 13.09 -19.79
C PRO A 22 -21.58 11.75 -20.01
N PHE A 23 -21.11 10.69 -19.35
CA PHE A 23 -21.62 9.33 -19.49
C PHE A 23 -21.81 8.65 -18.15
N ASP A 24 -22.75 7.74 -18.08
CA ASP A 24 -22.95 6.83 -16.95
C ASP A 24 -22.11 5.56 -17.12
N TRP A 25 -21.25 5.27 -16.15
CA TRP A 25 -20.41 4.09 -16.14
C TRP A 25 -20.09 3.66 -14.70
N THR A 26 -19.65 2.41 -14.57
CA THR A 26 -19.13 1.85 -13.33
C THR A 26 -17.78 1.20 -13.62
N ALA A 27 -16.76 1.55 -12.83
CA ALA A 27 -15.45 0.94 -12.91
C ALA A 27 -15.26 -0.13 -11.84
N THR A 28 -14.59 -1.23 -12.20
CA THR A 28 -14.23 -2.34 -11.31
C THR A 28 -12.76 -2.32 -10.91
N GLY A 29 -11.96 -1.43 -11.53
CA GLY A 29 -10.55 -1.23 -11.26
C GLY A 29 -10.07 0.16 -11.62
N VAL A 30 -8.80 0.43 -11.33
CA VAL A 30 -8.08 1.65 -11.71
C VAL A 30 -6.74 1.25 -12.31
N SER A 31 -6.37 1.80 -13.47
CA SER A 31 -5.08 1.57 -14.11
C SER A 31 -4.40 2.88 -14.48
N ILE A 32 -3.07 2.89 -14.41
CA ILE A 32 -2.21 4.01 -14.84
C ILE A 32 -1.32 3.63 -16.02
N ASP A 33 -1.39 2.37 -16.47
CA ASP A 33 -0.59 1.84 -17.59
C ASP A 33 -1.52 1.19 -18.60
N SER A 34 -1.60 1.78 -19.82
CA SER A 34 -2.49 1.29 -20.87
C SER A 34 -2.25 -0.18 -21.25
N ARG A 35 -1.01 -0.67 -21.08
CA ARG A 35 -0.62 -2.06 -21.39
C ARG A 35 -1.23 -3.10 -20.45
N THR A 36 -1.58 -2.68 -19.24
CA THR A 36 -2.13 -3.55 -18.16
C THR A 36 -3.59 -3.29 -17.83
N VAL A 37 -4.24 -2.39 -18.59
CA VAL A 37 -5.67 -2.12 -18.47
C VAL A 37 -6.47 -3.41 -18.63
N ARG A 38 -7.44 -3.60 -17.75
CA ARG A 38 -8.44 -4.67 -17.80
C ARG A 38 -9.80 -4.10 -18.19
N PRO A 39 -10.68 -4.92 -18.78
CA PRO A 39 -12.05 -4.50 -19.03
C PRO A 39 -12.74 -4.00 -17.76
N GLY A 40 -13.28 -2.79 -17.80
CA GLY A 40 -13.92 -2.15 -16.65
C GLY A 40 -13.03 -1.23 -15.83
N ASP A 41 -11.73 -1.08 -16.17
CA ASP A 41 -10.86 -0.13 -15.46
C ASP A 41 -11.17 1.33 -15.79
N LEU A 42 -11.05 2.20 -14.79
CA LEU A 42 -10.84 3.64 -14.97
C LEU A 42 -9.36 3.90 -15.25
N PHE A 43 -9.05 4.47 -16.41
CA PHE A 43 -7.68 4.77 -16.80
C PHE A 43 -7.27 6.19 -16.37
N ILE A 44 -6.13 6.30 -15.68
CA ILE A 44 -5.55 7.59 -15.24
C ILE A 44 -4.18 7.74 -15.91
N PRO A 45 -4.08 8.53 -16.99
CA PRO A 45 -2.87 8.68 -17.81
C PRO A 45 -1.85 9.60 -17.13
N LEU A 46 -0.87 9.06 -16.44
CA LEU A 46 0.19 9.83 -15.81
C LEU A 46 1.28 10.23 -16.81
N LYS A 47 1.92 11.35 -16.57
CA LYS A 47 3.14 11.76 -17.27
C LYS A 47 4.36 11.07 -16.63
N GLY A 48 5.21 10.51 -17.45
CA GLY A 48 6.53 10.02 -17.06
C GLY A 48 7.64 10.88 -17.68
N ASP A 49 8.89 10.59 -17.31
CA ASP A 49 10.05 11.36 -17.78
C ASP A 49 10.22 11.33 -19.31
N ASN A 50 9.83 10.22 -19.96
CA ASN A 50 10.07 9.98 -21.39
C ASN A 50 8.77 9.77 -22.19
N PHE A 51 7.58 9.89 -21.57
CA PHE A 51 6.31 9.66 -22.25
C PHE A 51 5.19 10.51 -21.62
N ASN A 52 4.16 10.78 -22.41
CA ASN A 52 2.92 11.39 -21.92
C ASN A 52 1.81 10.32 -21.92
N GLY A 53 1.29 9.96 -20.74
CA GLY A 53 0.21 8.98 -20.61
C GLY A 53 -1.05 9.34 -21.39
N GLN A 54 -1.29 10.64 -21.66
CA GLN A 54 -2.43 11.12 -22.45
C GLN A 54 -2.45 10.54 -23.87
N ASP A 55 -1.28 10.24 -24.45
CA ASP A 55 -1.17 9.67 -25.79
C ASP A 55 -1.72 8.24 -25.89
N PHE A 56 -1.92 7.56 -24.75
CA PHE A 56 -2.35 6.17 -24.65
C PHE A 56 -3.82 6.01 -24.23
N ILE A 57 -4.60 7.09 -24.15
CA ILE A 57 -6.03 6.99 -23.74
C ILE A 57 -6.82 6.11 -24.73
N LEU A 58 -6.64 6.28 -26.04
CA LEU A 58 -7.31 5.45 -27.04
C LEU A 58 -6.87 3.98 -26.95
N ASP A 59 -5.59 3.72 -26.69
CA ASP A 59 -5.10 2.35 -26.46
C ASP A 59 -5.75 1.72 -25.23
N ALA A 60 -5.92 2.48 -24.14
CA ALA A 60 -6.61 2.02 -22.95
C ALA A 60 -8.08 1.65 -23.22
N PHE A 61 -8.80 2.47 -23.98
CA PHE A 61 -10.17 2.13 -24.42
C PHE A 61 -10.22 0.89 -25.30
N ASN A 62 -9.28 0.75 -26.24
CA ASN A 62 -9.18 -0.44 -27.09
C ASN A 62 -8.93 -1.73 -26.29
N ARG A 63 -8.35 -1.61 -25.09
CA ARG A 63 -8.11 -2.73 -24.14
C ARG A 63 -9.23 -2.92 -23.11
N GLY A 64 -10.25 -2.08 -23.15
CA GLY A 64 -11.45 -2.25 -22.35
C GLY A 64 -11.59 -1.29 -21.16
N ALA A 65 -10.81 -0.22 -21.09
CA ALA A 65 -11.10 0.85 -20.12
C ALA A 65 -12.55 1.30 -20.28
N ILE A 66 -13.27 1.45 -19.16
CA ILE A 66 -14.66 1.91 -19.18
C ILE A 66 -14.74 3.43 -19.21
N ALA A 67 -13.73 4.09 -18.68
CA ALA A 67 -13.60 5.54 -18.65
C ALA A 67 -12.12 5.94 -18.54
N ALA A 68 -11.83 7.21 -18.78
CA ALA A 68 -10.51 7.78 -18.52
C ALA A 68 -10.63 9.21 -17.95
N VAL A 69 -9.56 9.70 -17.30
CA VAL A 69 -9.39 11.12 -17.06
C VAL A 69 -8.48 11.70 -18.17
N SER A 70 -8.59 13.00 -18.46
CA SER A 70 -7.73 13.67 -19.42
C SER A 70 -7.43 15.10 -19.01
N GLU A 71 -6.16 15.50 -19.15
CA GLU A 71 -5.74 16.90 -19.00
C GLU A 71 -6.00 17.71 -20.29
N ASP A 72 -6.12 17.05 -21.43
CA ASP A 72 -6.45 17.66 -22.70
C ASP A 72 -7.96 17.80 -22.89
N LYS A 73 -8.43 19.03 -22.94
CA LYS A 73 -9.84 19.36 -23.15
C LYS A 73 -10.25 19.17 -24.63
N GLY A 74 -10.14 17.95 -25.17
CA GLY A 74 -10.90 17.65 -26.37
C GLY A 74 -10.20 17.33 -27.67
N LYS A 75 -8.99 16.84 -27.71
CA LYS A 75 -8.41 16.33 -28.97
C LYS A 75 -8.75 14.86 -29.16
N ASN A 76 -9.62 14.55 -30.12
CA ASN A 76 -9.96 13.20 -30.61
C ASN A 76 -10.58 12.25 -29.57
N LEU A 77 -11.21 12.77 -28.49
CA LEU A 77 -11.86 11.97 -27.44
C LEU A 77 -13.38 12.20 -27.40
N GLU A 78 -13.94 12.86 -28.44
CA GLU A 78 -15.37 13.11 -28.53
C GLU A 78 -16.16 11.78 -28.55
N GLY A 79 -17.20 11.70 -27.74
CA GLY A 79 -18.05 10.49 -27.64
C GLY A 79 -17.48 9.40 -26.75
N LEU A 80 -16.31 9.58 -26.14
CA LEU A 80 -15.75 8.66 -25.16
C LEU A 80 -16.04 9.12 -23.71
N PRO A 81 -16.16 8.19 -22.75
CA PRO A 81 -16.39 8.50 -21.33
C PRO A 81 -15.09 9.02 -20.68
N VAL A 82 -14.74 10.26 -20.99
CA VAL A 82 -13.54 10.95 -20.50
C VAL A 82 -13.93 12.13 -19.62
N LEU A 83 -13.34 12.19 -18.40
CA LEU A 83 -13.47 13.32 -17.49
C LEU A 83 -12.27 14.27 -17.66
N ALA A 84 -12.55 15.53 -17.92
CA ALA A 84 -11.50 16.56 -17.97
C ALA A 84 -11.02 16.89 -16.56
N VAL A 85 -9.70 16.87 -16.38
CA VAL A 85 -9.01 17.24 -15.13
C VAL A 85 -7.90 18.25 -15.45
N ASN A 86 -7.42 18.95 -14.42
CA ASN A 86 -6.27 19.84 -14.59
C ASN A 86 -4.93 19.09 -14.51
N ASP A 87 -4.89 18.03 -13.69
CA ASP A 87 -3.71 17.22 -13.43
C ASP A 87 -4.15 15.78 -13.10
N ALA A 88 -3.64 14.81 -13.85
CA ALA A 88 -4.00 13.39 -13.68
C ALA A 88 -3.40 12.79 -12.40
N TYR A 89 -2.24 13.26 -11.96
CA TYR A 89 -1.65 12.81 -10.71
C TYR A 89 -2.44 13.34 -9.49
N GLU A 90 -2.88 14.60 -9.55
CA GLU A 90 -3.79 15.14 -8.54
C GLU A 90 -5.13 14.38 -8.51
N ALA A 91 -5.66 14.02 -9.69
CA ALA A 91 -6.87 13.20 -9.80
C ALA A 91 -6.70 11.84 -9.11
N LEU A 92 -5.57 11.14 -9.35
CA LEU A 92 -5.25 9.88 -8.66
C LEU A 92 -5.21 10.06 -7.14
N ASN A 93 -4.55 11.12 -6.65
CA ASN A 93 -4.47 11.39 -5.21
C ASN A 93 -5.85 11.70 -4.59
N LYS A 94 -6.71 12.45 -5.26
CA LYS A 94 -8.08 12.72 -4.80
C LYS A 94 -8.90 11.44 -4.70
N LEU A 95 -8.82 10.55 -5.69
CA LEU A 95 -9.47 9.24 -5.65
C LEU A 95 -8.90 8.36 -4.54
N ALA A 96 -7.60 8.37 -4.33
CA ALA A 96 -6.95 7.64 -3.25
C ALA A 96 -7.44 8.09 -1.86
N LEU A 97 -7.54 9.41 -1.63
CA LEU A 97 -8.05 9.97 -0.38
C LEU A 97 -9.52 9.63 -0.18
N ALA A 98 -10.35 9.76 -1.21
CA ALA A 98 -11.76 9.40 -1.15
C ALA A 98 -11.95 7.89 -0.88
N ALA A 99 -11.15 7.03 -1.53
CA ALA A 99 -11.13 5.59 -1.24
C ALA A 99 -10.75 5.32 0.22
N ARG A 100 -9.74 6.05 0.74
CA ARG A 100 -9.32 5.91 2.13
C ARG A 100 -10.40 6.35 3.12
N GLU A 101 -11.11 7.43 2.83
CA GLU A 101 -12.19 7.93 3.68
C GLU A 101 -13.39 6.98 3.77
N ARG A 102 -13.79 6.38 2.65
CA ARG A 102 -14.89 5.41 2.63
C ARG A 102 -14.49 4.01 3.11
N CYS A 103 -13.18 3.74 3.25
CA CYS A 103 -12.65 2.43 3.64
C CYS A 103 -12.66 2.26 5.16
N HIS A 104 -13.41 1.26 5.65
CA HIS A 104 -13.48 0.89 7.07
C HIS A 104 -12.55 -0.26 7.45
N ALA A 105 -11.73 -0.73 6.51
CA ALA A 105 -10.76 -1.80 6.75
C ALA A 105 -9.77 -1.46 7.88
N LYS A 106 -9.29 -2.49 8.56
CA LYS A 106 -8.05 -2.40 9.34
C LYS A 106 -6.87 -2.30 8.39
N ILE A 107 -6.16 -1.17 8.41
CA ILE A 107 -5.05 -0.92 7.50
C ILE A 107 -3.72 -1.20 8.17
N ILE A 108 -2.90 -2.00 7.49
CA ILE A 108 -1.56 -2.37 7.90
C ILE A 108 -0.57 -1.71 6.93
N GLY A 109 0.22 -0.77 7.43
CA GLY A 109 1.32 -0.16 6.69
C GLY A 109 2.61 -0.92 6.96
N VAL A 110 3.35 -1.27 5.91
CA VAL A 110 4.61 -2.01 6.02
C VAL A 110 5.74 -1.21 5.37
N THR A 111 6.79 -0.94 6.13
CA THR A 111 8.05 -0.39 5.61
C THR A 111 9.26 -1.18 6.13
N GLY A 112 10.45 -0.78 5.74
CA GLY A 112 11.72 -1.40 6.12
C GLY A 112 12.73 -1.38 5.00
N SER A 113 13.96 -1.72 5.28
CA SER A 113 15.04 -1.80 4.29
C SER A 113 14.84 -3.00 3.37
N VAL A 114 14.54 -4.16 3.94
CA VAL A 114 14.32 -5.44 3.24
C VAL A 114 13.06 -6.13 3.77
N GLY A 115 12.48 -7.02 2.98
CA GLY A 115 11.37 -7.88 3.41
C GLY A 115 9.97 -7.25 3.34
N LYS A 116 9.82 -5.99 2.95
CA LYS A 116 8.50 -5.31 2.86
C LYS A 116 7.47 -6.10 2.07
N THR A 117 7.77 -6.42 0.82
CA THR A 117 6.87 -7.14 -0.09
C THR A 117 6.55 -8.54 0.42
N SER A 118 7.55 -9.27 0.91
CA SER A 118 7.35 -10.61 1.47
C SER A 118 6.44 -10.59 2.69
N ILE A 119 6.60 -9.61 3.58
CA ILE A 119 5.74 -9.44 4.77
C ILE A 119 4.33 -9.06 4.34
N LYS A 120 4.18 -8.09 3.43
CA LYS A 120 2.88 -7.69 2.86
C LYS A 120 2.14 -8.91 2.27
N ASP A 121 2.82 -9.70 1.44
CA ASP A 121 2.23 -10.87 0.79
C ASP A 121 1.87 -11.97 1.79
N ALA A 122 2.74 -12.23 2.77
CA ALA A 122 2.48 -13.22 3.81
C ALA A 122 1.28 -12.84 4.68
N ILE A 123 1.22 -11.58 5.16
CA ILE A 123 0.10 -11.08 5.95
C ILE A 123 -1.18 -11.07 5.10
N GLY A 124 -1.10 -10.62 3.84
CA GLY A 124 -2.24 -10.61 2.93
C GLY A 124 -2.85 -12.00 2.76
N LYS A 125 -2.03 -13.02 2.48
CA LYS A 125 -2.47 -14.42 2.37
C LYS A 125 -3.08 -14.95 3.65
N LEU A 126 -2.50 -14.67 4.81
CA LEU A 126 -3.01 -15.12 6.11
C LEU A 126 -4.36 -14.47 6.44
N LEU A 127 -4.50 -13.17 6.19
CA LEU A 127 -5.73 -12.44 6.48
C LEU A 127 -6.86 -12.76 5.50
N THR A 128 -6.56 -13.20 4.28
CA THR A 128 -7.58 -13.69 3.33
C THR A 128 -8.39 -14.87 3.91
N ALA A 129 -7.82 -15.66 4.81
CA ALA A 129 -8.54 -16.71 5.53
C ALA A 129 -9.43 -16.17 6.67
N GLN A 130 -9.30 -14.89 7.04
CA GLN A 130 -10.04 -14.25 8.13
C GLN A 130 -11.14 -13.31 7.64
N GLY A 131 -10.99 -12.74 6.44
CA GLY A 131 -11.95 -11.80 5.88
C GLY A 131 -11.54 -11.25 4.52
N ARG A 132 -12.35 -10.36 3.97
CA ARG A 132 -12.09 -9.71 2.67
C ARG A 132 -10.84 -8.84 2.78
N THR A 133 -9.78 -9.30 2.14
CA THR A 133 -8.44 -8.73 2.26
C THR A 133 -7.96 -8.15 0.95
N PHE A 134 -7.49 -6.91 0.99
CA PHE A 134 -6.79 -6.25 -0.12
C PHE A 134 -5.30 -6.12 0.20
N TYR A 135 -4.46 -6.46 -0.73
CA TYR A 135 -3.03 -6.11 -0.73
C TYR A 135 -2.55 -5.96 -2.16
N SER A 136 -1.67 -4.97 -2.41
CA SER A 136 -1.21 -4.69 -3.76
C SER A 136 -0.45 -5.89 -4.34
N PRO A 137 -0.72 -6.29 -5.60
CA PRO A 137 -0.06 -7.43 -6.23
C PRO A 137 1.43 -7.20 -6.50
N ASN A 138 1.86 -5.95 -6.57
CA ASN A 138 3.23 -5.52 -6.84
C ASN A 138 3.78 -4.67 -5.69
N SER A 139 5.07 -4.30 -5.77
CA SER A 139 5.70 -3.33 -4.86
C SER A 139 5.28 -1.90 -5.21
N TYR A 140 3.99 -1.61 -5.19
CA TYR A 140 3.44 -0.26 -5.37
C TYR A 140 3.61 0.55 -4.08
N ASN A 141 4.84 1.00 -3.81
CA ASN A 141 5.23 1.54 -2.51
C ASN A 141 5.69 3.00 -2.52
N ASN A 142 5.63 3.68 -3.67
CA ASN A 142 6.05 5.07 -3.85
C ASN A 142 4.85 6.02 -3.98
N HIS A 143 5.13 7.30 -4.26
CA HIS A 143 4.15 8.38 -4.41
C HIS A 143 3.10 8.18 -5.52
N ILE A 144 3.30 7.23 -6.42
CA ILE A 144 2.31 6.83 -7.44
C ILE A 144 1.63 5.51 -7.02
N GLY A 145 2.42 4.54 -6.58
CA GLY A 145 1.94 3.18 -6.29
C GLY A 145 1.01 3.12 -5.07
N VAL A 146 1.28 3.88 -4.02
CA VAL A 146 0.43 3.91 -2.83
C VAL A 146 -0.94 4.55 -3.12
N PRO A 147 -1.03 5.73 -3.76
CA PRO A 147 -2.31 6.27 -4.20
C PRO A 147 -3.08 5.33 -5.13
N LEU A 148 -2.41 4.69 -6.09
CA LEU A 148 -3.04 3.70 -6.96
C LEU A 148 -3.62 2.52 -6.15
N SER A 149 -2.84 1.99 -5.21
CA SER A 149 -3.30 0.90 -4.35
C SER A 149 -4.51 1.30 -3.51
N LEU A 150 -4.51 2.50 -2.93
CA LEU A 150 -5.66 3.03 -2.19
C LEU A 150 -6.90 3.16 -3.06
N ALA A 151 -6.75 3.74 -4.27
CA ALA A 151 -7.86 3.93 -5.21
C ALA A 151 -8.47 2.61 -5.70
N GLN A 152 -7.77 1.48 -5.53
CA GLN A 152 -8.20 0.12 -5.88
C GLN A 152 -8.81 -0.66 -4.72
N ILE A 153 -8.86 -0.12 -3.49
CA ILE A 153 -9.45 -0.83 -2.34
C ILE A 153 -10.97 -0.91 -2.48
N PRO A 154 -11.56 -2.11 -2.58
CA PRO A 154 -13.00 -2.28 -2.55
C PRO A 154 -13.61 -1.80 -1.22
N ILE A 155 -14.83 -1.28 -1.28
CA ILE A 155 -15.50 -0.70 -0.09
C ILE A 155 -15.75 -1.73 1.01
N GLU A 156 -15.96 -2.98 0.63
CA GLU A 156 -16.24 -4.10 1.55
C GLU A 156 -14.98 -4.72 2.15
N THR A 157 -13.80 -4.15 1.89
CA THR A 157 -12.54 -4.66 2.42
C THR A 157 -12.53 -4.58 3.95
N GLU A 158 -12.13 -5.66 4.60
CA GLU A 158 -12.00 -5.76 6.06
C GLU A 158 -10.55 -5.56 6.51
N PHE A 159 -9.59 -6.00 5.68
CA PHE A 159 -8.16 -5.84 5.92
C PHE A 159 -7.47 -5.30 4.66
N ALA A 160 -6.63 -4.28 4.82
CA ALA A 160 -5.82 -3.76 3.72
C ALA A 160 -4.35 -3.67 4.13
N ILE A 161 -3.45 -4.21 3.31
CA ILE A 161 -2.02 -4.21 3.58
C ILE A 161 -1.32 -3.40 2.49
N LEU A 162 -0.65 -2.32 2.88
CA LEU A 162 0.02 -1.38 1.99
C LEU A 162 1.51 -1.29 2.31
N GLU A 163 2.32 -1.38 1.26
CA GLU A 163 3.76 -1.22 1.35
C GLU A 163 4.13 0.27 1.17
N LEU A 164 4.96 0.82 2.07
CA LEU A 164 5.46 2.19 2.02
C LEU A 164 6.98 2.16 1.84
N GLY A 165 7.45 2.66 0.71
CA GLY A 165 8.87 2.77 0.36
C GLY A 165 9.36 4.20 0.34
N MET A 166 10.69 4.36 0.30
CA MET A 166 11.35 5.67 0.19
C MET A 166 12.70 5.55 -0.50
N ASN A 167 13.10 6.63 -1.13
CA ASN A 167 14.48 6.93 -1.49
C ASN A 167 15.03 8.08 -0.64
N HIS A 168 14.17 9.01 -0.19
CA HIS A 168 14.55 10.19 0.59
C HIS A 168 13.69 10.32 1.86
N ALA A 169 14.25 11.02 2.86
CA ALA A 169 13.50 11.42 4.04
C ALA A 169 12.29 12.31 3.67
N GLY A 170 11.19 12.17 4.41
CA GLY A 170 9.93 12.86 4.17
C GLY A 170 8.95 12.11 3.28
N GLU A 171 9.40 11.15 2.47
CA GLU A 171 8.52 10.43 1.54
C GLU A 171 7.54 9.51 2.27
N ILE A 172 8.03 8.72 3.26
CA ILE A 172 7.16 7.82 4.04
C ILE A 172 6.13 8.61 4.85
N LYS A 173 6.48 9.80 5.35
CA LYS A 173 5.54 10.66 6.04
C LYS A 173 4.30 10.92 5.20
N LEU A 174 4.48 11.45 3.99
CA LEU A 174 3.37 11.78 3.08
C LEU A 174 2.50 10.55 2.76
N LEU A 175 3.14 9.41 2.50
CA LEU A 175 2.44 8.17 2.24
C LEU A 175 1.66 7.69 3.47
N SER A 176 2.26 7.76 4.66
CA SER A 176 1.64 7.33 5.90
C SER A 176 0.45 8.21 6.29
N GLU A 177 0.57 9.54 6.13
CA GLU A 177 -0.52 10.49 6.37
C GLU A 177 -1.72 10.23 5.43
N MET A 178 -1.48 9.79 4.19
CA MET A 178 -2.52 9.38 3.25
C MET A 178 -3.15 8.04 3.65
N VAL A 179 -2.34 7.05 3.99
CA VAL A 179 -2.75 5.67 4.34
C VAL A 179 -3.47 5.61 5.67
N LYS A 180 -3.04 6.38 6.67
CA LYS A 180 -3.55 6.39 8.06
C LYS A 180 -3.66 4.96 8.62
N PRO A 181 -2.55 4.24 8.81
CA PRO A 181 -2.58 2.84 9.22
C PRO A 181 -3.09 2.66 10.65
N ASP A 182 -3.76 1.53 10.91
CA ASP A 182 -4.08 1.04 12.25
C ASP A 182 -2.89 0.30 12.86
N ILE A 183 -2.06 -0.32 12.00
CA ILE A 183 -0.86 -1.05 12.39
C ILE A 183 0.29 -0.61 11.47
N ALA A 184 1.41 -0.21 12.05
CA ALA A 184 2.63 0.14 11.34
C ALA A 184 3.73 -0.90 11.62
N ILE A 185 4.27 -1.51 10.56
CA ILE A 185 5.33 -2.52 10.66
C ILE A 185 6.62 -1.96 10.07
N ILE A 186 7.71 -2.01 10.83
CA ILE A 186 9.07 -1.81 10.31
C ILE A 186 9.79 -3.15 10.34
N SER A 187 10.03 -3.73 9.15
CA SER A 187 10.60 -5.07 9.02
C SER A 187 12.04 -5.15 9.54
N ASN A 188 12.91 -4.28 9.03
CA ASN A 188 14.29 -4.17 9.45
C ASN A 188 14.93 -2.85 9.01
N ILE A 189 16.05 -2.46 9.65
CA ILE A 189 16.89 -1.33 9.28
C ILE A 189 18.24 -1.88 8.82
N GLU A 190 18.52 -1.73 7.53
CA GLU A 190 19.75 -2.18 6.87
C GLU A 190 20.31 -1.07 5.96
N PRO A 191 21.58 -1.11 5.55
CA PRO A 191 22.22 -0.09 4.73
C PRO A 191 21.78 -0.12 3.25
N VAL A 192 20.48 -0.08 3.01
CA VAL A 192 19.88 0.03 1.68
C VAL A 192 19.60 1.50 1.39
N HIS A 193 19.89 1.96 0.16
CA HIS A 193 19.81 3.38 -0.25
C HIS A 193 20.75 4.31 0.53
N ILE A 194 21.86 3.77 1.04
CA ILE A 194 22.80 4.52 1.90
C ILE A 194 23.42 5.72 1.16
N GLU A 195 23.44 5.71 -0.16
CA GLU A 195 23.90 6.83 -0.99
C GLU A 195 23.05 8.10 -0.82
N PHE A 196 21.81 7.97 -0.36
CA PHE A 196 20.89 9.09 -0.11
C PHE A 196 20.80 9.49 1.37
N PHE A 197 21.51 8.77 2.26
CA PHE A 197 21.44 8.99 3.70
C PHE A 197 22.83 9.11 4.34
N SER A 198 22.97 10.01 5.31
CA SER A 198 24.23 10.23 6.02
C SER A 198 24.62 9.09 6.96
N SER A 199 23.66 8.25 7.39
CA SER A 199 23.89 7.16 8.34
C SER A 199 22.73 6.16 8.35
N LEU A 200 22.95 4.97 8.95
CA LEU A 200 21.87 4.01 9.23
C LEU A 200 20.81 4.57 10.18
N GLU A 201 21.20 5.43 11.10
CA GLU A 201 20.26 6.11 11.99
C GLU A 201 19.33 7.05 11.20
N ALA A 202 19.86 7.77 10.19
CA ALA A 202 19.04 8.59 9.30
C ALA A 202 18.03 7.73 8.53
N ILE A 203 18.40 6.49 8.11
CA ILE A 203 17.47 5.54 7.51
C ILE A 203 16.42 5.10 8.53
N ALA A 204 16.79 4.83 9.77
CA ALA A 204 15.85 4.46 10.83
C ALA A 204 14.84 5.59 11.09
N MET A 205 15.31 6.83 11.18
CA MET A 205 14.48 8.04 11.35
C MET A 205 13.50 8.22 10.19
N ALA A 206 13.97 8.08 8.95
CA ALA A 206 13.11 8.18 7.77
C ALA A 206 12.05 7.08 7.71
N LYS A 207 12.38 5.84 8.14
CA LYS A 207 11.36 4.77 8.23
C LYS A 207 10.39 4.96 9.37
N ALA A 208 10.82 5.58 10.48
CA ALA A 208 9.94 5.95 11.60
C ALA A 208 8.86 6.96 11.21
N GLU A 209 9.01 7.65 10.07
CA GLU A 209 7.97 8.53 9.51
C GLU A 209 6.64 7.80 9.28
N ILE A 210 6.64 6.46 9.18
CA ILE A 210 5.41 5.67 9.08
C ILE A 210 4.48 5.88 10.28
N PHE A 211 5.02 6.26 11.44
CA PHE A 211 4.24 6.51 12.64
C PHE A 211 3.48 7.84 12.60
N GLN A 212 3.87 8.77 11.71
CA GLN A 212 3.21 10.09 11.64
C GLN A 212 1.78 10.02 11.11
N GLY A 213 1.46 9.00 10.28
CA GLY A 213 0.09 8.72 9.88
C GLY A 213 -0.60 7.66 10.73
N LEU A 214 0.09 7.04 11.70
CA LEU A 214 -0.49 6.00 12.55
C LEU A 214 -1.65 6.59 13.37
N LYS A 215 -2.78 5.87 13.43
CA LYS A 215 -3.92 6.30 14.24
C LYS A 215 -3.56 6.33 15.73
N SER A 216 -4.26 7.13 16.53
CA SER A 216 -3.98 7.34 17.95
C SER A 216 -4.10 6.09 18.82
N ASP A 217 -4.87 5.10 18.39
CA ASP A 217 -4.98 3.77 19.01
C ASP A 217 -4.16 2.70 18.28
N GLY A 218 -3.32 3.13 17.34
CA GLY A 218 -2.54 2.27 16.47
C GLY A 218 -1.42 1.53 17.18
N VAL A 219 -0.98 0.45 16.54
CA VAL A 219 0.08 -0.44 17.06
C VAL A 219 1.29 -0.38 16.14
N ALA A 220 2.48 -0.23 16.73
CA ALA A 220 3.75 -0.38 16.02
C ALA A 220 4.30 -1.79 16.23
N ILE A 221 4.72 -2.47 15.14
CA ILE A 221 5.35 -3.79 15.18
C ILE A 221 6.79 -3.64 14.69
N LEU A 222 7.77 -3.98 15.53
CA LEU A 222 9.17 -3.69 15.33
C LEU A 222 10.06 -4.91 15.53
N ASN A 223 11.14 -4.98 14.77
CA ASN A 223 12.16 -6.02 14.95
C ASN A 223 12.97 -5.76 16.24
N ARG A 224 12.78 -6.62 17.27
CA ARG A 224 13.46 -6.51 18.56
C ARG A 224 14.97 -6.82 18.49
N ASP A 225 15.38 -7.55 17.45
CA ASP A 225 16.78 -7.89 17.24
C ASP A 225 17.58 -6.74 16.60
N ASN A 226 16.88 -5.71 16.09
CA ASN A 226 17.52 -4.58 15.45
C ASN A 226 18.04 -3.57 16.50
N LYS A 227 19.26 -3.09 16.33
CA LYS A 227 19.90 -2.12 17.26
C LYS A 227 19.16 -0.80 17.42
N TYR A 228 18.26 -0.46 16.48
CA TYR A 228 17.42 0.74 16.53
C TYR A 228 16.05 0.51 17.15
N PHE A 229 15.79 -0.67 17.71
CA PHE A 229 14.49 -0.99 18.29
C PHE A 229 14.03 0.06 19.31
N ASP A 230 14.89 0.40 20.27
CA ASP A 230 14.52 1.33 21.35
C ASP A 230 14.25 2.75 20.81
N LEU A 231 15.04 3.22 19.85
CA LEU A 231 14.80 4.49 19.15
C LEU A 231 13.46 4.47 18.42
N LEU A 232 13.18 3.42 17.65
CA LEU A 232 11.93 3.28 16.89
C LEU A 232 10.71 3.17 17.81
N ALA A 233 10.83 2.47 18.93
CA ALA A 233 9.79 2.35 19.95
C ALA A 233 9.48 3.71 20.59
N GLU A 234 10.50 4.47 20.95
CA GLU A 234 10.35 5.83 21.47
C GLU A 234 9.63 6.74 20.47
N LEU A 235 10.02 6.70 19.19
CA LEU A 235 9.41 7.49 18.13
C LEU A 235 7.94 7.08 17.86
N ALA A 236 7.63 5.77 17.93
CA ALA A 236 6.26 5.28 17.81
C ALA A 236 5.36 5.84 18.92
N PHE A 237 5.81 5.77 20.20
CA PHE A 237 5.06 6.33 21.32
C PHE A 237 4.91 7.85 21.23
N LYS A 238 5.98 8.58 20.84
CA LYS A 238 5.91 10.03 20.61
C LYS A 238 4.90 10.42 19.53
N SER A 239 4.70 9.54 18.53
CA SER A 239 3.70 9.73 17.46
C SER A 239 2.29 9.28 17.85
N GLY A 240 2.08 8.79 19.07
CA GLY A 240 0.77 8.41 19.59
C GLY A 240 0.42 6.93 19.46
N ALA A 241 1.37 6.05 19.16
CA ALA A 241 1.12 4.60 19.20
C ALA A 241 0.65 4.17 20.60
N SER A 242 -0.44 3.41 20.64
CA SER A 242 -0.98 2.86 21.90
C SER A 242 -0.15 1.69 22.43
N LYS A 243 0.57 1.01 21.53
CA LYS A 243 1.36 -0.17 21.84
C LYS A 243 2.51 -0.35 20.84
N VAL A 244 3.64 -0.83 21.36
CA VAL A 244 4.73 -1.39 20.56
C VAL A 244 4.79 -2.89 20.82
N VAL A 245 4.92 -3.68 19.75
CA VAL A 245 5.06 -5.13 19.78
C VAL A 245 6.39 -5.49 19.13
N GLY A 246 7.28 -6.11 19.89
CA GLY A 246 8.58 -6.59 19.42
C GLY A 246 8.50 -8.00 18.85
N PHE A 247 9.06 -8.24 17.67
CA PHE A 247 9.26 -9.58 17.11
C PHE A 247 10.74 -9.89 16.90
N GLY A 248 11.13 -11.14 17.01
CA GLY A 248 12.52 -11.56 16.78
C GLY A 248 12.94 -12.78 17.57
N ILE A 249 14.26 -13.01 17.69
CA ILE A 249 14.86 -14.08 18.49
C ILE A 249 15.20 -13.62 19.93
N HIS A 250 15.25 -12.31 20.14
CA HIS A 250 15.59 -11.71 21.41
C HIS A 250 14.65 -12.23 22.53
N GLU A 251 15.18 -12.44 23.73
CA GLU A 251 14.43 -13.00 24.85
C GLU A 251 13.22 -12.14 25.28
N ASP A 252 13.31 -10.82 25.10
CA ASP A 252 12.25 -9.85 25.39
C ASP A 252 11.30 -9.59 24.22
N ALA A 253 11.39 -10.36 23.12
CA ALA A 253 10.44 -10.20 22.01
C ALA A 253 9.05 -10.74 22.40
N ASP A 254 8.00 -9.94 22.16
CA ASP A 254 6.60 -10.35 22.39
C ASP A 254 6.19 -11.54 21.50
N LEU A 255 6.68 -11.49 20.23
CA LEU A 255 6.55 -12.54 19.24
C LEU A 255 7.93 -13.16 19.03
N ARG A 256 8.24 -14.16 19.81
CA ARG A 256 9.61 -14.71 19.83
C ARG A 256 9.72 -15.94 18.95
N LEU A 257 10.68 -15.90 18.03
CA LEU A 257 11.16 -17.07 17.33
C LEU A 257 12.09 -17.88 18.26
N ILE A 258 11.80 -19.16 18.47
CA ILE A 258 12.57 -20.03 19.36
C ILE A 258 13.47 -20.96 18.57
N GLU A 259 12.91 -21.63 17.57
CA GLU A 259 13.64 -22.63 16.77
C GLU A 259 13.10 -22.69 15.34
N ILE A 260 14.00 -22.93 14.38
CA ILE A 260 13.63 -23.25 13.00
C ILE A 260 14.28 -24.58 12.65
N LYS A 261 13.46 -25.55 12.21
CA LYS A 261 13.93 -26.82 11.64
C LYS A 261 13.62 -26.82 10.16
N THR A 262 14.66 -26.77 9.34
CA THR A 262 14.56 -26.67 7.88
C THR A 262 14.62 -28.05 7.24
N SER A 263 13.88 -28.23 6.15
CA SER A 263 13.96 -29.37 5.23
C SER A 263 14.06 -28.87 3.79
N PRO A 264 14.31 -29.74 2.80
CA PRO A 264 14.37 -29.32 1.40
C PRO A 264 13.06 -28.70 0.84
N THR A 265 11.92 -28.92 1.52
CA THR A 265 10.59 -28.50 1.02
C THR A 265 9.84 -27.59 1.97
N ASN A 266 10.19 -27.60 3.25
CA ASN A 266 9.45 -26.87 4.29
C ASN A 266 10.35 -26.48 5.46
N SER A 267 9.85 -25.63 6.31
CA SER A 267 10.46 -25.30 7.61
C SER A 267 9.40 -25.41 8.71
N ILE A 268 9.75 -26.07 9.83
CA ILE A 268 8.95 -26.10 11.05
C ILE A 268 9.50 -25.00 11.96
N ILE A 269 8.63 -24.11 12.38
CA ILE A 269 8.98 -22.96 13.19
C ILE A 269 8.33 -23.12 14.56
N THR A 270 9.15 -23.11 15.61
CA THR A 270 8.70 -22.97 16.99
C THR A 270 8.76 -21.52 17.40
N ALA A 271 7.64 -20.95 17.78
CA ALA A 271 7.54 -19.57 18.24
C ALA A 271 6.78 -19.48 19.56
N SER A 272 6.82 -18.31 20.20
CA SER A 272 6.00 -18.00 21.36
C SER A 272 5.33 -16.64 21.25
N ILE A 273 4.11 -16.55 21.77
CA ILE A 273 3.36 -15.31 21.97
C ILE A 273 2.90 -15.30 23.42
N ASN A 274 3.21 -14.23 24.17
CA ASN A 274 2.86 -14.12 25.59
C ASN A 274 3.27 -15.39 26.40
N ASN A 275 4.47 -15.88 26.16
CA ASN A 275 5.04 -17.10 26.78
C ASN A 275 4.33 -18.42 26.42
N LYS A 276 3.36 -18.42 25.51
CA LYS A 276 2.75 -19.65 24.99
C LYS A 276 3.48 -20.06 23.72
N LYS A 277 4.07 -21.26 23.75
CA LYS A 277 4.74 -21.87 22.59
C LYS A 277 3.72 -22.50 21.65
N PHE A 278 4.01 -22.42 20.35
CA PHE A 278 3.29 -23.10 19.29
C PHE A 278 4.24 -23.40 18.13
N ASP A 279 3.92 -24.45 17.40
CA ASP A 279 4.65 -24.85 16.20
C ASP A 279 3.76 -24.61 14.99
N TYR A 280 4.38 -24.20 13.90
CA TYR A 280 3.73 -24.12 12.60
C TYR A 280 4.70 -24.43 11.47
N GLU A 281 4.15 -24.89 10.36
CA GLU A 281 4.90 -25.26 9.18
C GLU A 281 4.72 -24.19 8.09
N VAL A 282 5.82 -23.85 7.42
CA VAL A 282 5.81 -23.02 6.23
C VAL A 282 6.43 -23.79 5.07
N ALA A 283 5.79 -23.76 3.90
CA ALA A 283 6.28 -24.40 2.69
C ALA A 283 7.39 -23.54 2.03
N ILE A 284 8.39 -23.19 2.81
CA ILE A 284 9.57 -22.43 2.39
C ILE A 284 10.78 -23.24 2.88
N PRO A 285 11.63 -23.74 1.98
CA PRO A 285 12.91 -24.32 2.39
C PRO A 285 13.78 -23.24 3.04
N GLY A 286 14.53 -23.61 4.05
CA GLY A 286 15.45 -22.71 4.75
C GLY A 286 16.77 -22.55 4.03
#